data_0814d3e815affdd0986712f5e4d6706a
#
_entry.id   0814d3e815affdd0986712f5e4d6706a
#
_cell.length_a   1.000
_cell.length_b   1.000
_cell.length_c   1.000
_cell.angle_alpha   90.00
_cell.angle_beta   90.00
_cell.angle_gamma   90.00
#
_symmetry.space_group_name_H-M   'P 1'
#
loop_
_entity.id
_entity.type
_entity.pdbx_description
1 polymer ?
#
loop_
_entity_poly.entity_id
_entity_poly.type
_entity_poly.pdbx_seq_one_letter_code
_entity_poly.pdbx_strand_id
1 'polypeptide(L)'
;MSFVCKHLEHLAGYVPGEQPHFPGMVKLNTNENPYPPSPNVGKALAAFDWQSLRRYPDPVCRQVREHIASLHGCSPNQVFIGNGSDEILSLFTRTFVEAGGTIGYFEPTYSLYSVLAEIRDARGKPFPLNEDFSCPMPPEDFADAFVWTNPNAPTSRMTNPEIIADFSQRFKGVLLVDEAYADFAPANCMPLAVASKNTNTLVMRTLSKSF
;
A
#
# COMPACT_ATOMS: atom_id res chain seq x y z
N MET A 1 7.90 23.00 27.15
CA MET A 1 7.47 23.31 25.77
C MET A 1 7.76 22.07 24.94
N SER A 2 6.77 21.57 24.20
CA SER A 2 6.99 20.50 23.21
C SER A 2 7.60 21.09 21.95
N PHE A 3 8.54 20.36 21.31
CA PHE A 3 9.07 20.69 19.99
C PHE A 3 8.34 19.92 18.88
N VAL A 4 7.36 19.08 19.24
CA VAL A 4 6.51 18.33 18.30
C VAL A 4 5.43 19.26 17.75
N CYS A 5 5.04 19.05 16.48
CA CYS A 5 3.91 19.76 15.89
C CYS A 5 2.65 19.54 16.73
N LYS A 6 1.84 20.58 16.93
CA LYS A 6 0.68 20.55 17.83
C LYS A 6 -0.31 19.41 17.52
N HIS A 7 -0.57 19.17 16.24
CA HIS A 7 -1.49 18.09 15.81
C HIS A 7 -0.95 16.69 16.09
N LEU A 8 0.35 16.55 16.37
CA LEU A 8 0.99 15.28 16.68
C LEU A 8 1.18 15.02 18.18
N GLU A 9 0.88 16.01 19.04
CA GLU A 9 1.15 15.87 20.50
C GLU A 9 0.36 14.71 21.15
N HIS A 10 -0.76 14.31 20.56
CA HIS A 10 -1.64 13.24 21.05
C HIS A 10 -1.61 11.99 20.16
N LEU A 11 -0.80 11.98 19.12
CA LEU A 11 -0.72 10.87 18.19
C LEU A 11 -0.15 9.63 18.89
N ALA A 12 -0.96 8.61 19.01
CA ALA A 12 -0.54 7.28 19.45
C ALA A 12 0.07 6.50 18.30
N GLY A 13 1.02 6.83 17.64
CA GLY A 13 1.68 6.20 16.49
C GLY A 13 1.21 4.76 16.13
N TYR A 14 1.62 4.26 15.00
CA TYR A 14 1.35 2.87 14.63
C TYR A 14 2.00 1.90 15.63
N VAL A 15 1.22 0.99 16.18
CA VAL A 15 1.71 -0.07 17.08
C VAL A 15 1.89 -1.35 16.25
N PRO A 16 3.13 -1.79 15.99
CA PRO A 16 3.37 -3.04 15.29
C PRO A 16 2.90 -4.23 16.13
N GLY A 17 2.56 -5.34 15.47
CA GLY A 17 2.22 -6.58 16.17
C GLY A 17 3.35 -7.07 17.08
N GLU A 18 2.99 -7.75 18.14
CA GLU A 18 3.97 -8.34 19.08
C GLU A 18 5.01 -9.20 18.37
N GLN A 19 6.26 -9.14 18.84
CA GLN A 19 7.40 -9.89 18.31
C GLN A 19 8.01 -10.80 19.41
N PRO A 20 7.24 -11.73 20.01
CA PRO A 20 7.78 -12.61 21.04
C PRO A 20 8.78 -13.61 20.44
N HIS A 21 9.79 -13.97 21.23
CA HIS A 21 10.81 -14.93 20.85
C HIS A 21 10.96 -16.00 21.94
N PHE A 22 10.33 -17.15 21.78
CA PHE A 22 10.53 -18.32 22.63
C PHE A 22 10.54 -19.62 21.80
N PRO A 23 11.26 -20.65 22.24
CA PRO A 23 11.35 -21.91 21.49
C PRO A 23 9.97 -22.56 21.29
N GLY A 24 9.71 -23.04 20.07
CA GLY A 24 8.46 -23.72 19.72
C GLY A 24 7.27 -22.79 19.43
N MET A 25 7.46 -21.48 19.42
CA MET A 25 6.40 -20.54 19.07
C MET A 25 5.98 -20.68 17.61
N VAL A 26 4.66 -20.70 17.39
CA VAL A 26 4.05 -20.54 16.06
C VAL A 26 3.57 -19.10 15.92
N LYS A 27 4.24 -18.32 15.08
CA LYS A 27 3.92 -16.92 14.84
C LYS A 27 2.90 -16.81 13.71
N LEU A 28 1.68 -16.33 14.03
CA LEU A 28 0.57 -16.17 13.08
C LEU A 28 0.10 -14.71 12.93
N ASN A 29 0.72 -13.78 13.65
CA ASN A 29 0.47 -12.35 13.52
C ASN A 29 1.33 -11.75 12.40
N THR A 30 1.05 -10.49 12.01
CA THR A 30 1.78 -9.70 11.01
C THR A 30 1.79 -10.26 9.58
N ASN A 31 1.11 -11.39 9.33
CA ASN A 31 0.96 -12.02 8.01
C ASN A 31 2.30 -12.24 7.28
N GLU A 32 3.32 -12.70 8.01
CA GLU A 32 4.59 -13.09 7.42
C GLU A 32 4.41 -14.39 6.60
N ASN A 33 5.14 -14.48 5.49
CA ASN A 33 5.12 -15.68 4.67
C ASN A 33 5.78 -16.86 5.44
N PRO A 34 5.08 -17.99 5.65
CA PRO A 34 5.65 -19.13 6.34
C PRO A 34 6.67 -19.91 5.49
N TYR A 35 6.72 -19.65 4.20
CA TYR A 35 7.66 -20.29 3.28
C TYR A 35 8.92 -19.44 3.10
N PRO A 36 10.10 -20.09 2.94
CA PRO A 36 11.32 -19.34 2.65
C PRO A 36 11.25 -18.72 1.25
N PRO A 37 12.03 -17.66 0.98
CA PRO A 37 12.14 -17.09 -0.36
C PRO A 37 12.75 -18.11 -1.35
N SER A 38 12.61 -17.83 -2.64
CA SER A 38 13.21 -18.66 -3.69
C SER A 38 14.71 -18.89 -3.42
N PRO A 39 15.25 -20.11 -3.62
CA PRO A 39 16.68 -20.38 -3.52
C PRO A 39 17.55 -19.45 -4.41
N ASN A 40 17.00 -18.87 -5.46
CA ASN A 40 17.69 -17.91 -6.31
C ASN A 40 17.97 -16.59 -5.60
N VAL A 41 17.14 -16.20 -4.62
CA VAL A 41 17.41 -15.02 -3.77
C VAL A 41 18.71 -15.25 -2.98
N GLY A 42 18.84 -16.42 -2.33
CA GLY A 42 20.05 -16.77 -1.60
C GLY A 42 21.30 -16.79 -2.50
N LYS A 43 21.18 -17.33 -3.73
CA LYS A 43 22.29 -17.31 -4.70
C LYS A 43 22.67 -15.88 -5.11
N ALA A 44 21.69 -15.03 -5.37
CA ALA A 44 21.93 -13.62 -5.73
C ALA A 44 22.63 -12.86 -4.59
N LEU A 45 22.19 -13.06 -3.35
CA LEU A 45 22.82 -12.46 -2.18
C LEU A 45 24.27 -12.96 -1.97
N ALA A 46 24.53 -14.27 -2.15
CA ALA A 46 25.87 -14.83 -2.04
C ALA A 46 26.83 -14.34 -3.14
N ALA A 47 26.31 -14.05 -4.34
CA ALA A 47 27.08 -13.53 -5.47
C ALA A 47 27.25 -12.00 -5.44
N PHE A 48 26.57 -11.30 -4.50
CA PHE A 48 26.60 -9.84 -4.45
C PHE A 48 27.99 -9.33 -4.05
N ASP A 49 28.51 -8.37 -4.84
CA ASP A 49 29.74 -7.66 -4.49
C ASP A 49 29.49 -6.69 -3.33
N TRP A 50 29.74 -7.16 -2.12
CA TRP A 50 29.58 -6.36 -0.90
C TRP A 50 30.47 -5.11 -0.87
N GLN A 51 31.58 -5.07 -1.60
CA GLN A 51 32.46 -3.89 -1.69
C GLN A 51 31.75 -2.75 -2.44
N SER A 52 30.76 -3.06 -3.25
CA SER A 52 29.93 -2.05 -3.96
C SER A 52 29.09 -1.20 -3.01
N LEU A 53 28.78 -1.70 -1.78
CA LEU A 53 28.00 -0.99 -0.77
C LEU A 53 28.59 0.37 -0.33
N ARG A 54 29.88 0.62 -0.59
CA ARG A 54 30.49 1.93 -0.38
C ARG A 54 30.04 3.02 -1.35
N ARG A 55 29.27 2.65 -2.38
CA ARG A 55 28.74 3.56 -3.40
C ARG A 55 27.25 3.73 -3.23
N TYR A 56 26.74 4.87 -3.66
CA TYR A 56 25.28 5.04 -3.72
C TYR A 56 24.66 4.05 -4.70
N PRO A 57 23.49 3.51 -4.39
CA PRO A 57 22.72 2.70 -5.32
C PRO A 57 22.16 3.58 -6.46
N ASP A 58 21.59 2.95 -7.47
CA ASP A 58 20.82 3.67 -8.50
C ASP A 58 19.64 4.38 -7.82
N PRO A 59 19.60 5.74 -7.85
CA PRO A 59 18.60 6.50 -7.09
C PRO A 59 17.16 6.32 -7.61
N VAL A 60 16.99 5.76 -8.81
CA VAL A 60 15.68 5.55 -9.42
C VAL A 60 15.33 4.06 -9.56
N CYS A 61 16.14 3.15 -9.01
CA CYS A 61 15.91 1.69 -9.06
C CYS A 61 15.59 1.21 -10.50
N ARG A 62 16.35 1.67 -11.49
CA ARG A 62 16.04 1.51 -12.93
C ARG A 62 15.77 0.06 -13.32
N GLN A 63 16.64 -0.86 -12.96
CA GLN A 63 16.50 -2.27 -13.32
C GLN A 63 15.21 -2.89 -12.76
N VAL A 64 14.87 -2.57 -11.52
CA VAL A 64 13.63 -3.06 -10.88
C VAL A 64 12.41 -2.48 -11.58
N ARG A 65 12.42 -1.19 -11.88
CA ARG A 65 11.33 -0.50 -12.61
C ARG A 65 11.13 -1.07 -14.01
N GLU A 66 12.20 -1.29 -14.76
CA GLU A 66 12.16 -1.90 -16.09
C GLU A 66 11.59 -3.33 -16.04
N HIS A 67 12.00 -4.11 -15.05
CA HIS A 67 11.51 -5.47 -14.88
C HIS A 67 10.01 -5.50 -14.55
N ILE A 68 9.57 -4.68 -13.60
CA ILE A 68 8.14 -4.55 -13.22
C ILE A 68 7.33 -4.04 -14.41
N ALA A 69 7.83 -3.03 -15.13
CA ALA A 69 7.17 -2.48 -16.30
C ALA A 69 6.99 -3.54 -17.41
N SER A 70 8.02 -4.34 -17.66
CA SER A 70 7.93 -5.47 -18.59
C SER A 70 6.91 -6.52 -18.17
N LEU A 71 6.87 -6.85 -16.86
CA LEU A 71 5.92 -7.82 -16.31
C LEU A 71 4.45 -7.38 -16.48
N HIS A 72 4.19 -6.09 -16.34
CA HIS A 72 2.84 -5.52 -16.37
C HIS A 72 2.48 -4.83 -17.70
N GLY A 73 3.36 -4.80 -18.69
CA GLY A 73 3.11 -4.19 -20.00
C GLY A 73 2.96 -2.67 -19.94
N CYS A 74 3.70 -1.98 -19.06
CA CYS A 74 3.67 -0.52 -18.93
C CYS A 74 5.04 0.12 -19.14
N SER A 75 5.11 1.45 -19.09
CA SER A 75 6.37 2.18 -19.14
C SER A 75 7.09 2.16 -17.78
N PRO A 76 8.44 2.05 -17.73
CA PRO A 76 9.19 2.24 -16.49
C PRO A 76 8.91 3.57 -15.77
N ASN A 77 8.46 4.59 -16.50
CA ASN A 77 8.06 5.87 -15.91
C ASN A 77 6.72 5.84 -15.18
N GLN A 78 5.95 4.77 -15.33
CA GLN A 78 4.72 4.52 -14.57
C GLN A 78 4.97 3.70 -13.29
N VAL A 79 6.22 3.33 -13.02
CA VAL A 79 6.59 2.53 -11.86
C VAL A 79 7.41 3.37 -10.89
N PHE A 80 7.00 3.39 -9.64
CA PHE A 80 7.72 4.00 -8.51
C PHE A 80 8.09 2.91 -7.50
N ILE A 81 9.28 2.98 -6.91
CA ILE A 81 9.80 2.01 -5.95
C ILE A 81 10.09 2.72 -4.62
N GLY A 82 9.65 2.11 -3.53
CA GLY A 82 9.92 2.57 -2.16
C GLY A 82 10.30 1.41 -1.23
N ASN A 83 10.61 1.73 0.02
CA ASN A 83 10.97 0.77 1.07
C ASN A 83 9.71 0.16 1.70
N GLY A 84 9.07 -0.73 0.96
CA GLY A 84 7.80 -1.35 1.34
C GLY A 84 6.59 -0.43 1.11
N SER A 85 5.41 -1.00 1.35
CA SER A 85 4.13 -0.30 1.15
C SER A 85 3.93 0.89 2.07
N ASP A 86 4.48 0.86 3.29
CA ASP A 86 4.27 1.91 4.28
C ASP A 86 4.94 3.24 3.84
N GLU A 87 6.12 3.17 3.20
CA GLU A 87 6.71 4.37 2.60
C GLU A 87 5.87 4.90 1.44
N ILE A 88 5.35 4.01 0.58
CA ILE A 88 4.47 4.40 -0.53
C ILE A 88 3.21 5.07 -0.01
N LEU A 89 2.57 4.52 1.03
CA LEU A 89 1.39 5.10 1.68
C LEU A 89 1.70 6.50 2.25
N SER A 90 2.85 6.65 2.91
CA SER A 90 3.29 7.95 3.44
C SER A 90 3.53 8.97 2.32
N LEU A 91 4.19 8.56 1.24
CA LEU A 91 4.43 9.42 0.07
C LEU A 91 3.12 9.77 -0.64
N PHE A 92 2.21 8.81 -0.82
CA PHE A 92 0.88 9.03 -1.39
C PHE A 92 0.12 10.08 -0.60
N THR A 93 0.02 9.91 0.70
CA THR A 93 -0.68 10.85 1.59
C THR A 93 -0.10 12.25 1.49
N ARG A 94 1.23 12.38 1.49
CA ARG A 94 1.92 13.67 1.42
C ARG A 94 1.82 14.36 0.06
N THR A 95 1.69 13.57 -1.00
CA THR A 95 1.66 14.07 -2.39
C THR A 95 0.28 14.51 -2.82
N PHE A 96 -0.76 13.78 -2.41
CA PHE A 96 -2.11 13.93 -2.95
C PHE A 96 -3.13 14.52 -1.97
N VAL A 97 -2.76 14.72 -0.70
CA VAL A 97 -3.66 15.29 0.30
C VAL A 97 -3.04 16.53 0.93
N GLU A 98 -3.75 17.64 0.91
CA GLU A 98 -3.35 18.86 1.57
C GLU A 98 -3.56 18.79 3.09
N ALA A 99 -2.88 19.65 3.86
CA ALA A 99 -3.21 19.84 5.27
C ALA A 99 -4.65 20.31 5.41
N GLY A 100 -5.42 19.71 6.32
CA GLY A 100 -6.86 19.92 6.47
C GLY A 100 -7.73 19.15 5.47
N GLY A 101 -7.13 18.48 4.48
CA GLY A 101 -7.83 17.63 3.51
C GLY A 101 -8.34 16.32 4.12
N THR A 102 -8.82 15.41 3.27
CA THR A 102 -9.47 14.17 3.68
C THR A 102 -8.92 12.95 2.97
N ILE A 103 -8.69 11.88 3.73
CA ILE A 103 -8.36 10.54 3.21
C ILE A 103 -9.49 9.59 3.57
N GLY A 104 -10.18 9.06 2.55
CA GLY A 104 -11.17 8.02 2.70
C GLY A 104 -10.54 6.63 2.72
N TYR A 105 -11.11 5.72 3.48
CA TYR A 105 -10.76 4.29 3.50
C TYR A 105 -11.93 3.50 4.09
N PHE A 106 -11.99 2.22 3.81
CA PHE A 106 -13.00 1.36 4.46
C PHE A 106 -12.62 1.06 5.91
N GLU A 107 -13.61 0.69 6.72
CA GLU A 107 -13.40 0.25 8.10
C GLU A 107 -14.27 -0.99 8.40
N PRO A 108 -13.69 -2.07 8.97
CA PRO A 108 -12.29 -2.24 9.37
C PRO A 108 -11.32 -2.46 8.19
N THR A 109 -10.11 -1.87 8.30
CA THR A 109 -9.01 -2.05 7.34
C THR A 109 -7.64 -1.87 8.03
N TYR A 110 -6.58 -1.64 7.25
CA TYR A 110 -5.24 -1.42 7.77
C TYR A 110 -5.14 -0.11 8.56
N SER A 111 -4.79 -0.22 9.85
CA SER A 111 -4.82 0.91 10.80
C SER A 111 -3.83 2.04 10.50
N LEU A 112 -2.83 1.81 9.65
CA LEU A 112 -1.86 2.85 9.29
C LEU A 112 -2.50 4.02 8.52
N TYR A 113 -3.60 3.82 7.81
CA TYR A 113 -4.21 4.90 7.01
C TYR A 113 -4.66 6.07 7.88
N SER A 114 -5.29 5.79 9.03
CA SER A 114 -5.69 6.84 9.98
C SER A 114 -4.48 7.57 10.58
N VAL A 115 -3.43 6.83 10.92
CA VAL A 115 -2.19 7.39 11.47
C VAL A 115 -1.52 8.32 10.45
N LEU A 116 -1.46 7.93 9.18
CA LEU A 116 -0.88 8.77 8.12
C LEU A 116 -1.71 10.03 7.83
N ALA A 117 -3.04 9.94 7.95
CA ALA A 117 -3.91 11.11 7.87
C ALA A 117 -3.58 12.12 8.98
N GLU A 118 -3.45 11.65 10.23
CA GLU A 118 -3.08 12.51 11.37
C GLU A 118 -1.67 13.11 11.20
N ILE A 119 -0.69 12.33 10.76
CA ILE A 119 0.67 12.83 10.47
C ILE A 119 0.65 13.94 9.42
N ARG A 120 -0.25 13.85 8.44
CA ARG A 120 -0.39 14.85 7.38
C ARG A 120 -1.16 16.11 7.83
N ASP A 121 -1.70 16.16 9.04
CA ASP A 121 -2.70 17.14 9.47
C ASP A 121 -3.95 17.12 8.57
N ALA A 122 -4.36 15.91 8.17
CA ALA A 122 -5.55 15.64 7.38
C ALA A 122 -6.56 14.82 8.19
N ARG A 123 -7.80 14.76 7.73
CA ARG A 123 -8.85 13.97 8.37
C ARG A 123 -8.94 12.58 7.76
N GLY A 124 -8.75 11.55 8.57
CA GLY A 124 -9.17 10.20 8.23
C GLY A 124 -10.70 10.12 8.19
N LYS A 125 -11.26 9.61 7.09
CA LYS A 125 -12.71 9.48 6.88
C LYS A 125 -13.06 8.02 6.61
N PRO A 126 -13.31 7.23 7.66
CA PRO A 126 -13.69 5.84 7.49
C PRO A 126 -15.06 5.72 6.81
N PHE A 127 -15.18 4.74 5.91
CA PHE A 127 -16.42 4.34 5.28
C PHE A 127 -16.75 2.91 5.71
N PRO A 128 -17.86 2.66 6.39
CA PRO A 128 -18.14 1.35 6.97
C PRO A 128 -18.33 0.29 5.88
N LEU A 129 -17.75 -0.88 6.08
CA LEU A 129 -18.07 -2.07 5.30
C LEU A 129 -19.50 -2.54 5.61
N ASN A 130 -20.09 -3.30 4.70
CA ASN A 130 -21.34 -4.01 4.96
C ASN A 130 -21.16 -5.09 6.05
N GLU A 131 -22.25 -5.62 6.58
CA GLU A 131 -22.21 -6.68 7.60
C GLU A 131 -21.46 -7.95 7.16
N ASP A 132 -21.47 -8.25 5.87
CA ASP A 132 -20.74 -9.36 5.26
C ASP A 132 -19.29 -8.99 4.88
N PHE A 133 -18.81 -7.82 5.30
CA PHE A 133 -17.52 -7.24 4.95
C PHE A 133 -17.32 -6.93 3.45
N SER A 134 -18.36 -6.90 2.65
CA SER A 134 -18.26 -6.37 1.29
C SER A 134 -18.12 -4.84 1.30
N CYS A 135 -17.44 -4.30 0.29
CA CYS A 135 -17.24 -2.87 0.14
C CYS A 135 -18.48 -2.22 -0.50
N PRO A 136 -19.23 -1.38 0.21
CA PRO A 136 -20.25 -0.55 -0.43
C PRO A 136 -19.60 0.54 -1.29
N MET A 137 -20.36 1.12 -2.21
CA MET A 137 -19.85 2.17 -3.09
C MET A 137 -19.82 3.52 -2.38
N PRO A 138 -18.64 4.13 -2.16
CA PRO A 138 -18.58 5.47 -1.60
C PRO A 138 -19.12 6.54 -2.57
N PRO A 139 -19.58 7.70 -2.08
CA PRO A 139 -19.89 8.86 -2.93
C PRO A 139 -18.68 9.34 -3.74
N GLU A 140 -18.93 9.93 -4.91
CA GLU A 140 -17.89 10.39 -5.84
C GLU A 140 -16.97 11.48 -5.26
N ASP A 141 -17.47 12.25 -4.31
CA ASP A 141 -16.79 13.37 -3.62
C ASP A 141 -16.55 13.04 -2.13
N PHE A 142 -16.47 11.75 -1.79
CA PHE A 142 -16.34 11.31 -0.40
C PHE A 142 -15.09 11.87 0.29
N ALA A 143 -13.96 11.95 -0.42
CA ALA A 143 -12.68 12.42 0.10
C ALA A 143 -11.80 12.96 -1.02
N ASP A 144 -10.70 13.66 -0.67
CA ASP A 144 -9.71 14.14 -1.64
C ASP A 144 -8.84 13.01 -2.18
N ALA A 145 -8.58 12.01 -1.35
CA ALA A 145 -7.96 10.76 -1.75
C ALA A 145 -8.67 9.59 -1.08
N PHE A 146 -8.70 8.43 -1.73
CA PHE A 146 -9.29 7.20 -1.18
C PHE A 146 -8.32 6.04 -1.29
N VAL A 147 -8.17 5.28 -0.20
CA VAL A 147 -7.41 4.03 -0.19
C VAL A 147 -8.38 2.85 -0.19
N TRP A 148 -8.34 2.07 -1.27
CA TRP A 148 -9.13 0.86 -1.44
C TRP A 148 -8.23 -0.36 -1.29
N THR A 149 -8.28 -1.01 -0.14
CA THR A 149 -7.50 -2.22 0.12
C THR A 149 -8.17 -3.42 -0.55
N ASN A 150 -7.46 -4.10 -1.47
CA ASN A 150 -8.03 -5.20 -2.25
C ASN A 150 -7.03 -6.32 -2.56
N PRO A 151 -7.14 -7.53 -1.95
CA PRO A 151 -8.08 -7.90 -0.89
C PRO A 151 -7.94 -7.10 0.39
N ASN A 152 -9.06 -6.82 1.07
CA ASN A 152 -9.06 -6.05 2.30
C ASN A 152 -8.43 -6.84 3.47
N ALA A 153 -7.59 -6.20 4.23
CA ALA A 153 -7.08 -6.73 5.49
C ALA A 153 -7.69 -5.95 6.68
N PRO A 154 -8.29 -6.60 7.68
CA PRO A 154 -8.12 -8.02 8.02
C PRO A 154 -9.19 -8.97 7.45
N THR A 155 -10.16 -8.50 6.68
CA THR A 155 -11.36 -9.28 6.32
C THR A 155 -11.11 -10.33 5.24
N SER A 156 -9.99 -10.26 4.51
CA SER A 156 -9.64 -11.11 3.36
C SER A 156 -10.65 -11.06 2.20
N ARG A 157 -11.59 -10.11 2.22
CA ARG A 157 -12.58 -9.94 1.15
C ARG A 157 -11.98 -9.22 -0.05
N MET A 158 -12.19 -9.78 -1.22
CA MET A 158 -11.81 -9.17 -2.49
C MET A 158 -13.04 -8.53 -3.13
N THR A 159 -12.90 -7.28 -3.55
CA THR A 159 -13.85 -6.61 -4.44
C THR A 159 -13.48 -6.93 -5.89
N ASN A 160 -14.47 -7.18 -6.75
CA ASN A 160 -14.22 -7.35 -8.18
C ASN A 160 -13.53 -6.09 -8.74
N PRO A 161 -12.39 -6.23 -9.45
CA PRO A 161 -11.70 -5.10 -10.07
C PRO A 161 -12.57 -4.21 -10.96
N GLU A 162 -13.62 -4.74 -11.58
CA GLU A 162 -14.56 -3.95 -12.39
C GLU A 162 -15.34 -2.93 -11.55
N ILE A 163 -15.70 -3.27 -10.32
CA ILE A 163 -16.37 -2.36 -9.38
C ILE A 163 -15.42 -1.22 -9.00
N ILE A 164 -14.15 -1.53 -8.74
CA ILE A 164 -13.13 -0.54 -8.44
C ILE A 164 -12.86 0.35 -9.66
N ALA A 165 -12.88 -0.23 -10.87
CA ALA A 165 -12.76 0.49 -12.13
C ALA A 165 -13.89 1.50 -12.32
N ASP A 166 -15.13 1.07 -12.08
CA ASP A 166 -16.31 1.94 -12.14
C ASP A 166 -16.23 3.08 -11.11
N PHE A 167 -15.81 2.78 -9.88
CA PHE A 167 -15.57 3.82 -8.89
C PHE A 167 -14.48 4.79 -9.34
N SER A 168 -13.36 4.31 -9.85
CA SER A 168 -12.23 5.15 -10.28
C SER A 168 -12.60 6.18 -11.35
N GLN A 169 -13.53 5.83 -12.24
CA GLN A 169 -14.00 6.72 -13.31
C GLN A 169 -14.89 7.87 -12.79
N ARG A 170 -15.57 7.64 -11.68
CA ARG A 170 -16.51 8.61 -11.09
C ARG A 170 -15.93 9.39 -9.94
N PHE A 171 -14.95 8.83 -9.25
CA PHE A 171 -14.34 9.45 -8.08
C PHE A 171 -13.59 10.71 -8.46
N LYS A 172 -13.87 11.81 -7.77
CA LYS A 172 -13.31 13.13 -8.07
C LYS A 172 -11.92 13.36 -7.46
N GLY A 173 -11.50 12.49 -6.54
CA GLY A 173 -10.19 12.52 -5.90
C GLY A 173 -9.19 11.53 -6.53
N VAL A 174 -8.11 11.25 -5.81
CA VAL A 174 -7.10 10.26 -6.22
C VAL A 174 -7.35 8.94 -5.51
N LEU A 175 -7.44 7.85 -6.28
CA LEU A 175 -7.63 6.50 -5.79
C LEU A 175 -6.28 5.78 -5.69
N LEU A 176 -5.97 5.23 -4.52
CA LEU A 176 -4.93 4.24 -4.34
C LEU A 176 -5.58 2.88 -4.07
N VAL A 177 -5.32 1.90 -4.94
CA VAL A 177 -5.68 0.51 -4.67
C VAL A 177 -4.50 -0.16 -3.97
N ASP A 178 -4.69 -0.51 -2.70
CA ASP A 178 -3.69 -1.23 -1.92
C ASP A 178 -3.84 -2.74 -2.16
N GLU A 179 -2.93 -3.27 -2.98
CA GLU A 179 -2.85 -4.66 -3.38
C GLU A 179 -1.76 -5.45 -2.64
N ALA A 180 -1.52 -5.14 -1.36
CA ALA A 180 -0.52 -5.87 -0.58
C ALA A 180 -0.74 -7.40 -0.54
N TYR A 181 -1.97 -7.85 -0.76
CA TYR A 181 -2.36 -9.26 -0.74
C TYR A 181 -2.87 -9.79 -2.08
N ALA A 182 -2.71 -9.05 -3.19
CA ALA A 182 -3.26 -9.43 -4.49
C ALA A 182 -2.71 -10.76 -5.04
N ASP A 183 -1.50 -11.16 -4.65
CA ASP A 183 -0.91 -12.44 -5.09
C ASP A 183 -1.62 -13.67 -4.52
N PHE A 184 -2.47 -13.47 -3.50
CA PHE A 184 -3.33 -14.51 -2.92
C PHE A 184 -4.77 -14.47 -3.47
N ALA A 185 -5.05 -13.59 -4.44
CA ALA A 185 -6.37 -13.36 -5.00
C ALA A 185 -6.45 -13.82 -6.46
N PRO A 186 -7.64 -14.23 -6.94
CA PRO A 186 -7.81 -14.68 -8.33
C PRO A 186 -7.74 -13.56 -9.36
N ALA A 187 -7.82 -12.29 -8.94
CA ALA A 187 -7.81 -11.13 -9.83
C ALA A 187 -7.13 -9.94 -9.13
N ASN A 188 -6.71 -8.94 -9.91
CA ASN A 188 -6.05 -7.73 -9.42
C ASN A 188 -6.41 -6.51 -10.27
N CYS A 189 -6.04 -5.32 -9.76
CA CYS A 189 -6.34 -4.02 -10.37
C CYS A 189 -5.18 -3.43 -11.18
N MET A 190 -4.08 -4.17 -11.40
CA MET A 190 -2.96 -3.65 -12.22
C MET A 190 -3.40 -3.10 -13.59
N PRO A 191 -4.38 -3.72 -14.31
CA PRO A 191 -4.87 -3.16 -15.56
C PRO A 191 -5.41 -1.73 -15.45
N LEU A 192 -5.91 -1.31 -14.27
CA LEU A 192 -6.41 0.05 -14.05
C LEU A 192 -5.27 1.08 -14.05
N ALA A 193 -4.14 0.75 -13.42
CA ALA A 193 -2.99 1.64 -13.37
C ALA A 193 -2.28 1.78 -14.74
N VAL A 194 -2.35 0.73 -15.55
CA VAL A 194 -1.70 0.69 -16.88
C VAL A 194 -2.56 1.36 -17.95
N ALA A 195 -3.88 1.35 -17.79
CA ALA A 195 -4.80 1.94 -18.77
C ALA A 195 -4.65 3.46 -18.81
N SER A 196 -4.32 3.99 -20.00
CA SER A 196 -4.09 5.44 -20.23
C SER A 196 -5.30 6.35 -19.93
N LYS A 197 -6.47 5.76 -19.68
CA LYS A 197 -7.72 6.49 -19.38
C LYS A 197 -7.89 6.84 -17.89
N ASN A 198 -7.21 6.13 -16.99
CA ASN A 198 -7.33 6.33 -15.54
C ASN A 198 -6.15 7.14 -15.02
N THR A 199 -6.26 8.46 -15.07
CA THR A 199 -5.19 9.36 -14.65
C THR A 199 -5.16 9.63 -13.14
N ASN A 200 -6.20 9.20 -12.40
CA ASN A 200 -6.34 9.41 -10.96
C ASN A 200 -6.16 8.13 -10.12
N THR A 201 -5.75 7.02 -10.73
CA THR A 201 -5.67 5.72 -10.04
C THR A 201 -4.24 5.21 -9.99
N LEU A 202 -3.80 4.87 -8.79
CA LEU A 202 -2.54 4.18 -8.52
C LEU A 202 -2.85 2.78 -7.97
N VAL A 203 -1.98 1.81 -8.30
CA VAL A 203 -2.03 0.47 -7.69
C VAL A 203 -0.71 0.24 -6.97
N MET A 204 -0.79 -0.03 -5.67
CA MET A 204 0.36 -0.30 -4.83
C MET A 204 0.48 -1.81 -4.57
N ARG A 205 1.69 -2.33 -4.69
CA ARG A 205 2.03 -3.73 -4.38
C ARG A 205 3.26 -3.80 -3.49
N THR A 206 3.48 -4.93 -2.86
CA THR A 206 4.66 -5.16 -2.02
C THR A 206 5.23 -6.55 -2.23
N LEU A 207 6.54 -6.70 -2.09
CA LEU A 207 7.21 -8.00 -2.07
C LEU A 207 7.23 -8.62 -0.66
N SER A 208 6.70 -7.92 0.36
CA SER A 208 6.81 -8.33 1.76
C SER A 208 5.92 -9.50 2.16
N LYS A 209 4.93 -9.90 1.34
CA LYS A 209 3.91 -10.88 1.71
C LYS A 209 4.04 -12.20 0.94
N SER A 210 4.29 -12.16 -0.36
CA SER A 210 4.26 -13.34 -1.24
C SER A 210 5.64 -13.78 -1.75
N PHE A 211 6.68 -12.98 -1.56
CA PHE A 211 8.02 -13.23 -2.10
C PHE A 211 9.08 -13.46 -1.02
#